data_e74dc8e2ae5e3406d60608e7566f1c7a
#
_entry.id   e74dc8e2ae5e3406d60608e7566f1c7a
#
_cell.length_a   1.000
_cell.length_b   1.000
_cell.length_c   1.000
_cell.angle_alpha   90.00
_cell.angle_beta   90.00
_cell.angle_gamma   90.00
#
_symmetry.space_group_name_H-M   'P 1'
#
loop_
_entity.id
_entity.type
_entity.pdbx_description
1 polymer ?
#
loop_
_entity_poly.entity_id
_entity_poly.type
_entity_poly.pdbx_seq_one_letter_code
_entity_poly.pdbx_strand_id
1 'polypeptide(L)'
;MDDIAMEDPGAVLEDRFGRQRSLARAEIEVPWPVRRDRLQRLRALLLEHEQEFAAAIAADFGARARQETRLLELFPSLEGIRHALGHTRTWMQPRARHTGRWFLPARSEVLPQPLGVVGIVAPWNYPLLLVAGPLTAAFAAGNRAMAKLSEFTPAFGARFAARAAEYFTAEELWVANGGVELAQAFCALPFDHLLFTGSTRVGGQVMRAASENLTPVTLELGGKSPALIGPSADFPKAVERIMAGKLLNAGQTCIAPDYVLLPEGRVAAFIAAARAFVATRYPGLGDPKAAAAQPDYTSIIDGAHFERLA
;
A
#
# COMPACT_ATOMS: atom_id res chain seq x y z
N MET A 1 2.06 42.53 -1.17
CA MET A 1 1.56 41.23 -0.67
C MET A 1 0.90 40.62 -1.87
N ASP A 2 1.70 39.90 -2.65
CA ASP A 2 1.21 39.29 -3.89
C ASP A 2 0.30 38.11 -3.53
N ASP A 3 -0.96 38.20 -3.97
CA ASP A 3 -1.92 37.12 -3.98
C ASP A 3 -1.37 36.02 -4.89
N ILE A 4 -0.63 35.06 -4.33
CA ILE A 4 -0.32 33.82 -5.03
C ILE A 4 -1.67 33.10 -5.12
N ALA A 5 -2.33 33.25 -6.26
CA ALA A 5 -3.53 32.49 -6.60
C ALA A 5 -3.19 31.02 -6.34
N MET A 6 -3.83 30.41 -5.36
CA MET A 6 -3.69 28.98 -5.12
C MET A 6 -4.24 28.29 -6.36
N GLU A 7 -3.34 27.64 -7.11
CA GLU A 7 -3.73 26.86 -8.28
C GLU A 7 -4.83 25.86 -7.88
N ASP A 8 -5.86 25.75 -8.69
CA ASP A 8 -6.92 24.76 -8.48
C ASP A 8 -6.29 23.35 -8.44
N PRO A 9 -6.43 22.62 -7.31
CA PRO A 9 -5.84 21.29 -7.19
C PRO A 9 -6.28 20.32 -8.30
N GLY A 10 -7.48 20.50 -8.86
CA GLY A 10 -7.98 19.72 -9.99
C GLY A 10 -7.21 20.03 -11.28
N ALA A 11 -6.97 21.30 -11.58
CA ALA A 11 -6.21 21.72 -12.76
C ALA A 11 -4.75 21.24 -12.70
N VAL A 12 -4.12 21.31 -11.51
CA VAL A 12 -2.76 20.78 -11.30
C VAL A 12 -2.73 19.27 -11.56
N LEU A 13 -3.72 18.55 -11.07
CA LEU A 13 -3.84 17.11 -11.24
C LEU A 13 -3.94 16.71 -12.71
N GLU A 14 -4.79 17.40 -13.48
CA GLU A 14 -4.98 17.16 -14.90
C GLU A 14 -3.71 17.50 -15.71
N ASP A 15 -3.03 18.60 -15.40
CA ASP A 15 -1.76 18.97 -16.04
C ASP A 15 -0.69 17.90 -15.83
N ARG A 16 -0.50 17.45 -14.57
CA ARG A 16 0.48 16.42 -14.24
C ARG A 16 0.19 15.11 -14.96
N PHE A 17 -1.06 14.70 -14.97
CA PHE A 17 -1.50 13.51 -15.70
C PHE A 17 -1.26 13.64 -17.20
N GLY A 18 -1.64 14.77 -17.80
CA GLY A 18 -1.48 15.04 -19.23
C GLY A 18 -0.02 14.96 -19.68
N ARG A 19 0.90 15.54 -18.89
CA ARG A 19 2.35 15.47 -19.16
C ARG A 19 2.88 14.05 -19.08
N GLN A 20 2.54 13.31 -18.01
CA GLN A 20 2.95 11.91 -17.86
C GLN A 20 2.43 11.05 -19.02
N ARG A 21 1.16 11.23 -19.40
CA ARG A 21 0.53 10.49 -20.50
C ARG A 21 1.15 10.77 -21.85
N SER A 22 1.47 12.02 -22.13
CA SER A 22 2.14 12.41 -23.39
C SER A 22 3.51 11.75 -23.51
N LEU A 23 4.30 11.77 -22.43
CA LEU A 23 5.60 11.12 -22.41
C LEU A 23 5.52 9.59 -22.46
N ALA A 24 4.54 8.98 -21.77
CA ALA A 24 4.33 7.54 -21.83
C ALA A 24 3.98 7.06 -23.25
N ARG A 25 3.20 7.84 -23.99
CA ARG A 25 2.87 7.53 -25.39
C ARG A 25 4.02 7.72 -26.35
N ALA A 26 4.93 8.65 -26.05
CA ALA A 26 6.13 8.87 -26.85
C ALA A 26 7.21 7.82 -26.60
N GLU A 27 7.26 7.24 -25.38
CA GLU A 27 8.27 6.28 -24.93
C GLU A 27 7.62 4.92 -24.67
N ILE A 28 7.25 4.19 -25.73
CA ILE A 28 6.57 2.90 -25.65
C ILE A 28 7.47 1.82 -25.01
N GLU A 29 8.76 1.87 -25.30
CA GLU A 29 9.76 0.95 -24.75
C GLU A 29 10.61 1.63 -23.68
N VAL A 30 10.48 1.19 -22.44
CA VAL A 30 11.31 1.64 -21.33
C VAL A 30 12.38 0.58 -21.07
N PRO A 31 13.67 0.82 -21.39
CA PRO A 31 14.71 -0.18 -21.29
C PRO A 31 15.06 -0.50 -19.83
N TRP A 32 15.64 -1.68 -19.61
CA TRP A 32 16.03 -2.16 -18.28
C TRP A 32 16.87 -1.17 -17.45
N PRO A 33 17.88 -0.46 -17.98
CA PRO A 33 18.64 0.51 -17.20
C PRO A 33 17.77 1.60 -16.56
N VAL A 34 16.76 2.11 -17.26
CA VAL A 34 15.83 3.13 -16.75
C VAL A 34 14.95 2.56 -15.64
N ARG A 35 14.38 1.36 -15.84
CA ARG A 35 13.56 0.69 -14.80
C ARG A 35 14.37 0.40 -13.55
N ARG A 36 15.60 -0.09 -13.73
CA ARG A 36 16.55 -0.36 -12.67
C ARG A 36 16.89 0.91 -11.88
N ASP A 37 17.15 2.00 -12.56
CA ASP A 37 17.45 3.29 -11.94
C ASP A 37 16.27 3.78 -11.08
N ARG A 38 15.04 3.75 -11.60
CA ARG A 38 13.83 4.10 -10.83
C ARG A 38 13.67 3.24 -9.57
N LEU A 39 13.91 1.93 -9.67
CA LEU A 39 13.85 1.01 -8.53
C LEU A 39 14.95 1.30 -7.50
N GLN A 40 16.16 1.65 -7.95
CA GLN A 40 17.28 2.01 -7.08
C GLN A 40 17.02 3.34 -6.35
N ARG A 41 16.47 4.34 -7.05
CA ARG A 41 16.06 5.62 -6.44
C ARG A 41 14.93 5.43 -5.43
N LEU A 42 13.94 4.59 -5.72
CA LEU A 42 12.90 4.24 -4.75
C LEU A 42 13.48 3.57 -3.51
N ARG A 43 14.45 2.66 -3.70
CA ARG A 43 15.15 2.01 -2.57
C ARG A 43 15.93 3.03 -1.73
N ALA A 44 16.64 3.96 -2.37
CA ALA A 44 17.40 5.01 -1.70
C ALA A 44 16.47 5.93 -0.89
N LEU A 45 15.38 6.41 -1.49
CA LEU A 45 14.35 7.19 -0.83
C LEU A 45 13.86 6.54 0.48
N LEU A 46 13.54 5.24 0.44
CA LEU A 46 13.03 4.53 1.62
C LEU A 46 14.08 4.36 2.71
N LEU A 47 15.34 4.09 2.34
CA LEU A 47 16.43 3.88 3.30
C LEU A 47 16.92 5.18 3.93
N GLU A 48 17.09 6.23 3.14
CA GLU A 48 17.67 7.49 3.60
C GLU A 48 16.69 8.28 4.48
N HIS A 49 15.38 8.10 4.26
CA HIS A 49 14.32 8.80 5.01
C HIS A 49 13.51 7.89 5.95
N GLU A 50 14.00 6.69 6.26
CA GLU A 50 13.33 5.73 7.15
C GLU A 50 12.86 6.36 8.47
N GLN A 51 13.75 7.10 9.12
CA GLN A 51 13.46 7.69 10.43
C GLN A 51 12.37 8.77 10.35
N GLU A 52 12.44 9.59 9.31
CA GLU A 52 11.48 10.67 9.06
C GLU A 52 10.09 10.09 8.78
N PHE A 53 10.01 9.06 7.93
CA PHE A 53 8.74 8.39 7.61
C PHE A 53 8.15 7.68 8.82
N ALA A 54 8.96 6.95 9.60
CA ALA A 54 8.49 6.29 10.82
C ALA A 54 7.97 7.29 11.87
N ALA A 55 8.63 8.43 12.02
CA ALA A 55 8.18 9.48 12.93
C ALA A 55 6.87 10.14 12.46
N ALA A 56 6.74 10.40 11.16
CA ALA A 56 5.52 10.96 10.58
C ALA A 56 4.33 10.01 10.73
N ILE A 57 4.52 8.70 10.44
CA ILE A 57 3.47 7.69 10.64
C ILE A 57 3.08 7.59 12.11
N ALA A 58 4.04 7.59 13.04
CA ALA A 58 3.75 7.56 14.46
C ALA A 58 2.95 8.80 14.92
N ALA A 59 3.25 9.97 14.36
CA ALA A 59 2.50 11.20 14.63
C ALA A 59 1.05 11.12 14.11
N ASP A 60 0.83 10.57 12.94
CA ASP A 60 -0.51 10.41 12.35
C ASP A 60 -1.38 9.44 13.15
N PHE A 61 -0.79 8.38 13.71
CA PHE A 61 -1.52 7.41 14.55
C PHE A 61 -1.66 7.89 16.03
N GLY A 62 -0.90 8.90 16.44
CA GLY A 62 -0.78 9.30 17.85
C GLY A 62 0.19 8.42 18.63
N ALA A 63 0.21 7.09 18.39
CA ALA A 63 1.22 6.16 18.88
C ALA A 63 1.38 5.01 17.89
N ARG A 64 2.63 4.73 17.49
CA ARG A 64 3.02 3.55 16.73
C ARG A 64 4.50 3.26 16.93
N ALA A 65 4.80 2.04 17.34
CA ALA A 65 6.19 1.64 17.55
C ALA A 65 6.98 1.73 16.24
N ARG A 66 8.17 2.33 16.31
CA ARG A 66 9.08 2.41 15.16
C ARG A 66 9.43 1.04 14.62
N GLN A 67 9.53 0.04 15.50
CA GLN A 67 9.80 -1.34 15.15
C GLN A 67 8.68 -1.95 14.28
N GLU A 68 7.43 -1.61 14.53
CA GLU A 68 6.31 -2.03 13.67
C GLU A 68 6.45 -1.45 12.26
N THR A 69 6.71 -0.15 12.12
CA THR A 69 6.93 0.48 10.81
C THR A 69 8.11 -0.16 10.08
N ARG A 70 9.22 -0.43 10.77
CA ARG A 70 10.40 -1.09 10.16
C ARG A 70 10.09 -2.51 9.69
N LEU A 71 9.42 -3.31 10.53
CA LEU A 71 9.13 -4.71 10.24
C LEU A 71 8.01 -4.91 9.24
N LEU A 72 6.94 -4.10 9.34
CA LEU A 72 5.70 -4.32 8.60
C LEU A 72 5.59 -3.47 7.34
N GLU A 73 6.39 -2.42 7.23
CA GLU A 73 6.34 -1.54 6.06
C GLU A 73 7.68 -1.43 5.33
N LEU A 74 8.73 -1.01 6.02
CA LEU A 74 10.03 -0.79 5.36
C LEU A 74 10.64 -2.10 4.86
N PHE A 75 10.75 -3.11 5.74
CA PHE A 75 11.36 -4.39 5.38
C PHE A 75 10.68 -5.05 4.18
N PRO A 76 9.36 -5.25 4.13
CA PRO A 76 8.71 -5.87 2.97
C PRO A 76 8.80 -4.99 1.71
N SER A 77 8.81 -3.67 1.83
CA SER A 77 9.03 -2.77 0.70
C SER A 77 10.41 -2.97 0.08
N LEU A 78 11.46 -3.01 0.91
CA LEU A 78 12.83 -3.22 0.46
C LEU A 78 13.03 -4.62 -0.15
N GLU A 79 12.40 -5.65 0.42
CA GLU A 79 12.42 -7.01 -0.13
C GLU A 79 11.71 -7.08 -1.49
N GLY A 80 10.56 -6.39 -1.65
CA GLY A 80 9.87 -6.27 -2.92
C GLY A 80 10.73 -5.60 -3.99
N ILE A 81 11.40 -4.49 -3.65
CA ILE A 81 12.31 -3.80 -4.56
C ILE A 81 13.51 -4.68 -4.92
N ARG A 82 14.11 -5.38 -3.95
CA ARG A 82 15.22 -6.32 -4.17
C ARG A 82 14.81 -7.43 -5.14
N HIS A 83 13.62 -7.99 -4.93
CA HIS A 83 13.06 -9.02 -5.80
C HIS A 83 12.86 -8.48 -7.23
N ALA A 84 12.27 -7.30 -7.39
CA ALA A 84 12.06 -6.66 -8.68
C ALA A 84 13.40 -6.41 -9.39
N LEU A 85 14.42 -5.87 -8.71
CA LEU A 85 15.76 -5.66 -9.26
C LEU A 85 16.41 -6.95 -9.79
N GLY A 86 16.15 -8.08 -9.12
CA GLY A 86 16.67 -9.39 -9.52
C GLY A 86 15.95 -10.05 -10.69
N HIS A 87 14.67 -9.73 -10.91
CA HIS A 87 13.82 -10.51 -11.82
C HIS A 87 13.26 -9.73 -13.01
N THR A 88 13.16 -8.40 -12.95
CA THR A 88 12.51 -7.58 -13.99
C THR A 88 13.11 -7.80 -15.37
N ARG A 89 14.43 -7.95 -15.47
CA ARG A 89 15.09 -8.21 -16.76
C ARG A 89 14.58 -9.51 -17.41
N THR A 90 14.29 -10.53 -16.60
CA THR A 90 13.70 -11.80 -17.07
C THR A 90 12.22 -11.63 -17.43
N TRP A 91 11.47 -10.84 -16.63
CA TRP A 91 10.05 -10.59 -16.90
C TRP A 91 9.81 -9.81 -18.19
N MET A 92 10.76 -9.00 -18.61
CA MET A 92 10.72 -8.22 -19.86
C MET A 92 10.91 -9.08 -21.12
N GLN A 93 11.39 -10.33 -21.00
CA GLN A 93 11.70 -11.14 -22.16
C GLN A 93 10.43 -11.60 -22.89
N PRO A 94 10.45 -11.59 -24.24
CA PRO A 94 9.38 -12.20 -25.03
C PRO A 94 9.20 -13.67 -24.65
N ARG A 95 7.95 -14.12 -24.65
CA ARG A 95 7.60 -15.51 -24.32
C ARG A 95 6.90 -16.14 -25.49
N ALA A 96 7.52 -17.16 -26.09
CA ALA A 96 6.91 -17.95 -27.16
C ALA A 96 5.58 -18.54 -26.70
N ARG A 97 4.61 -18.59 -27.61
CA ARG A 97 3.30 -19.21 -27.45
C ARG A 97 3.03 -20.22 -28.57
N HIS A 98 2.13 -21.14 -28.30
CA HIS A 98 1.71 -22.09 -29.30
C HIS A 98 1.08 -21.36 -30.49
N THR A 99 1.53 -21.73 -31.70
CA THR A 99 0.96 -21.23 -32.95
C THR A 99 0.16 -22.38 -33.59
N GLY A 100 -1.13 -22.14 -33.85
CA GLY A 100 -2.00 -23.13 -34.47
C GLY A 100 -1.47 -23.56 -35.84
N ARG A 101 -1.62 -24.85 -36.19
CA ARG A 101 -1.06 -25.47 -37.43
C ARG A 101 -1.38 -24.72 -38.72
N TRP A 102 -2.52 -24.04 -38.75
CA TRP A 102 -2.98 -23.27 -39.90
C TRP A 102 -2.21 -21.98 -40.16
N PHE A 103 -1.45 -21.52 -39.18
CA PHE A 103 -0.64 -20.30 -39.23
C PHE A 103 0.85 -20.62 -39.45
N LEU A 104 1.24 -21.88 -39.53
CA LEU A 104 2.63 -22.25 -39.80
C LEU A 104 3.06 -21.75 -41.18
N PRO A 105 4.28 -21.22 -41.37
CA PRO A 105 5.42 -21.19 -40.43
C PRO A 105 5.50 -19.97 -39.52
N ALA A 106 4.41 -19.24 -39.30
CA ALA A 106 4.39 -18.09 -38.37
C ALA A 106 4.78 -18.50 -36.94
N ARG A 107 5.23 -17.52 -36.14
CA ARG A 107 5.55 -17.67 -34.71
C ARG A 107 4.67 -16.72 -33.90
N SER A 108 4.23 -17.18 -32.73
CA SER A 108 3.47 -16.37 -31.79
C SER A 108 4.27 -16.14 -30.52
N GLU A 109 4.30 -14.91 -30.04
CA GLU A 109 4.93 -14.56 -28.78
C GLU A 109 4.11 -13.51 -28.02
N VAL A 110 4.33 -13.44 -26.69
CA VAL A 110 3.81 -12.37 -25.82
C VAL A 110 4.98 -11.51 -25.43
N LEU A 111 4.90 -10.24 -25.77
CA LEU A 111 5.88 -9.21 -25.42
C LEU A 111 5.31 -8.36 -24.28
N PRO A 112 5.90 -8.39 -23.07
CA PRO A 112 5.50 -7.50 -21.98
C PRO A 112 5.89 -6.05 -22.29
N GLN A 113 4.92 -5.14 -22.18
CA GLN A 113 5.14 -3.69 -22.40
C GLN A 113 4.58 -2.89 -21.23
N PRO A 114 5.11 -1.67 -20.97
CA PRO A 114 4.47 -0.73 -20.06
C PRO A 114 3.04 -0.44 -20.49
N LEU A 115 2.15 -0.22 -19.53
CA LEU A 115 0.78 0.24 -19.79
C LEU A 115 0.76 1.73 -20.12
N GLY A 116 1.57 2.52 -19.41
CA GLY A 116 1.61 3.97 -19.52
C GLY A 116 1.65 4.65 -18.16
N VAL A 117 0.59 5.33 -17.75
CA VAL A 117 0.46 6.01 -16.45
C VAL A 117 -0.42 5.19 -15.51
N VAL A 118 0.14 4.80 -14.39
CA VAL A 118 -0.57 4.04 -13.34
C VAL A 118 -0.96 4.97 -12.20
N GLY A 119 -2.26 5.01 -11.88
CA GLY A 119 -2.78 5.65 -10.68
C GLY A 119 -2.71 4.70 -9.48
N ILE A 120 -2.28 5.20 -8.33
CA ILE A 120 -2.18 4.45 -7.07
C ILE A 120 -2.91 5.24 -5.99
N VAL A 121 -3.96 4.66 -5.39
CA VAL A 121 -4.63 5.22 -4.22
C VAL A 121 -4.26 4.39 -3.02
N ALA A 122 -3.39 4.94 -2.16
CA ALA A 122 -2.85 4.27 -0.99
C ALA A 122 -3.71 4.54 0.26
N PRO A 123 -3.91 3.53 1.13
CA PRO A 123 -4.65 3.66 2.37
C PRO A 123 -3.78 4.20 3.51
N TRP A 124 -4.40 4.36 4.67
CA TRP A 124 -3.77 4.90 5.88
C TRP A 124 -3.09 3.84 6.77
N ASN A 125 -3.51 2.58 6.72
CA ASN A 125 -3.12 1.59 7.74
C ASN A 125 -1.65 1.12 7.64
N TYR A 126 -1.12 1.02 6.44
CA TYR A 126 0.30 0.79 6.14
C TYR A 126 0.73 1.73 5.01
N PRO A 127 0.80 3.04 5.29
CA PRO A 127 0.90 4.05 4.24
C PRO A 127 2.20 3.95 3.43
N LEU A 128 3.32 3.56 4.05
CA LEU A 128 4.59 3.39 3.37
C LEU A 128 4.61 2.13 2.49
N LEU A 129 4.21 0.98 3.03
CA LEU A 129 4.20 -0.28 2.28
C LEU A 129 3.24 -0.21 1.09
N LEU A 130 2.03 0.32 1.33
CA LEU A 130 0.95 0.28 0.35
C LEU A 130 1.04 1.41 -0.70
N VAL A 131 2.03 2.28 -0.61
CA VAL A 131 2.47 3.12 -1.74
C VAL A 131 3.74 2.55 -2.39
N ALA A 132 4.73 2.11 -1.62
CA ALA A 132 6.01 1.63 -2.13
C ALA A 132 5.91 0.32 -2.92
N GLY A 133 5.05 -0.60 -2.49
CA GLY A 133 4.79 -1.86 -3.19
C GLY A 133 4.24 -1.66 -4.61
N PRO A 134 3.12 -0.94 -4.78
CA PRO A 134 2.60 -0.59 -6.10
C PRO A 134 3.56 0.23 -6.95
N LEU A 135 4.30 1.20 -6.38
CA LEU A 135 5.34 1.93 -7.11
C LEU A 135 6.45 1.00 -7.61
N THR A 136 6.85 0.04 -6.80
CA THR A 136 7.84 -0.99 -7.19
C THR A 136 7.35 -1.76 -8.42
N ALA A 137 6.10 -2.20 -8.42
CA ALA A 137 5.50 -2.92 -9.56
C ALA A 137 5.38 -2.03 -10.80
N ALA A 138 4.93 -0.77 -10.63
CA ALA A 138 4.80 0.19 -11.72
C ALA A 138 6.15 0.48 -12.39
N PHE A 139 7.19 0.74 -11.61
CA PHE A 139 8.55 1.01 -12.13
C PHE A 139 9.21 -0.23 -12.75
N ALA A 140 9.02 -1.41 -12.15
CA ALA A 140 9.49 -2.66 -12.73
C ALA A 140 8.85 -2.93 -14.09
N ALA A 141 7.56 -2.64 -14.23
CA ALA A 141 6.85 -2.75 -15.51
C ALA A 141 7.19 -1.64 -16.51
N GLY A 142 7.92 -0.58 -16.08
CA GLY A 142 8.33 0.55 -16.92
C GLY A 142 7.30 1.67 -16.98
N ASN A 143 6.27 1.65 -16.13
CA ASN A 143 5.23 2.67 -16.09
C ASN A 143 5.71 3.96 -15.43
N ARG A 144 5.01 5.05 -15.72
CA ARG A 144 4.98 6.28 -14.93
C ARG A 144 3.89 6.12 -13.86
N ALA A 145 4.00 6.86 -12.77
CA ALA A 145 3.06 6.69 -11.65
C ALA A 145 2.59 8.04 -11.08
N MET A 146 1.32 8.07 -10.71
CA MET A 146 0.76 9.08 -9.84
C MET A 146 0.23 8.38 -8.59
N ALA A 147 0.52 8.91 -7.40
CA ALA A 147 0.08 8.33 -6.15
C ALA A 147 -0.74 9.33 -5.32
N LYS A 148 -1.96 8.99 -4.96
CA LYS A 148 -2.78 9.73 -3.99
C LYS A 148 -2.68 9.06 -2.64
N LEU A 149 -2.11 9.75 -1.66
CA LEU A 149 -1.95 9.26 -0.29
C LEU A 149 -3.18 9.57 0.55
N SER A 150 -3.33 8.84 1.64
CA SER A 150 -4.52 8.96 2.49
C SER A 150 -4.56 10.28 3.27
N GLU A 151 -5.72 10.87 3.37
CA GLU A 151 -6.02 12.03 4.20
C GLU A 151 -5.94 11.74 5.71
N PHE A 152 -6.00 10.47 6.11
CA PHE A 152 -5.84 10.04 7.50
C PHE A 152 -4.38 9.97 7.95
N THR A 153 -3.42 10.06 7.03
CA THR A 153 -1.98 10.09 7.33
C THR A 153 -1.30 11.31 6.68
N PRO A 154 -1.73 12.54 7.07
CA PRO A 154 -1.29 13.77 6.41
C PRO A 154 0.18 14.10 6.65
N ALA A 155 0.73 13.80 7.85
CA ALA A 155 2.14 14.04 8.15
C ALA A 155 3.03 13.14 7.29
N PHE A 156 2.72 11.85 7.20
CA PHE A 156 3.42 10.94 6.30
C PHE A 156 3.28 11.38 4.84
N GLY A 157 2.07 11.71 4.41
CA GLY A 157 1.78 12.13 3.04
C GLY A 157 2.63 13.32 2.62
N ALA A 158 2.69 14.36 3.45
CA ALA A 158 3.50 15.56 3.19
C ALA A 158 5.01 15.23 3.10
N ARG A 159 5.53 14.40 4.01
CA ARG A 159 6.94 14.02 4.01
C ARG A 159 7.29 13.14 2.80
N PHE A 160 6.46 12.15 2.51
CA PHE A 160 6.69 11.27 1.36
C PHE A 160 6.67 12.06 0.04
N ALA A 161 5.71 12.96 -0.16
CA ALA A 161 5.64 13.79 -1.37
C ALA A 161 6.88 14.69 -1.52
N ALA A 162 7.28 15.36 -0.44
CA ALA A 162 8.46 16.23 -0.46
C ALA A 162 9.73 15.45 -0.79
N ARG A 163 9.96 14.31 -0.14
CA ARG A 163 11.15 13.49 -0.39
C ARG A 163 11.10 12.80 -1.74
N ALA A 164 9.95 12.31 -2.19
CA ALA A 164 9.83 11.70 -3.52
C ALA A 164 10.24 12.67 -4.64
N ALA A 165 9.93 13.97 -4.52
CA ALA A 165 10.31 15.00 -5.48
C ALA A 165 11.84 15.24 -5.54
N GLU A 166 12.63 14.82 -4.54
CA GLU A 166 14.10 14.88 -4.57
C GLU A 166 14.70 13.74 -5.42
N TYR A 167 13.97 12.64 -5.58
CA TYR A 167 14.44 11.44 -6.30
C TYR A 167 13.81 11.27 -7.68
N PHE A 168 12.63 11.83 -7.91
CA PHE A 168 11.87 11.63 -9.14
C PHE A 168 11.37 12.96 -9.70
N THR A 169 11.41 13.08 -11.03
CA THR A 169 10.71 14.18 -11.68
C THR A 169 9.19 13.94 -11.60
N ALA A 170 8.40 15.00 -11.71
CA ALA A 170 6.94 14.89 -11.69
C ALA A 170 6.39 14.04 -12.85
N GLU A 171 7.16 13.91 -13.92
CA GLU A 171 6.84 13.08 -15.08
C GLU A 171 7.08 11.59 -14.82
N GLU A 172 7.91 11.22 -13.83
CA GLU A 172 8.15 9.82 -13.44
C GLU A 172 7.23 9.39 -12.30
N LEU A 173 7.15 10.24 -11.27
CA LEU A 173 6.32 10.04 -10.08
C LEU A 173 5.77 11.38 -9.61
N TRP A 174 4.46 11.49 -9.51
CA TRP A 174 3.84 12.62 -8.84
C TRP A 174 2.95 12.14 -7.70
N VAL A 175 3.07 12.80 -6.53
CA VAL A 175 2.38 12.43 -5.30
C VAL A 175 1.37 13.50 -4.93
N ALA A 176 0.10 13.11 -4.85
CA ALA A 176 -1.02 13.96 -4.47
C ALA A 176 -1.41 13.75 -3.01
N ASN A 177 -1.54 14.84 -2.27
CA ASN A 177 -2.08 14.88 -0.92
C ASN A 177 -3.32 15.76 -0.90
N GLY A 178 -4.41 15.28 -0.27
CA GLY A 178 -5.66 16.00 -0.19
C GLY A 178 -6.81 15.11 0.26
N GLY A 179 -7.97 15.70 0.46
CA GLY A 179 -9.18 15.04 0.95
C GLY A 179 -9.92 14.22 -0.11
N VAL A 180 -11.18 13.94 0.23
CA VAL A 180 -12.06 13.09 -0.59
C VAL A 180 -12.31 13.67 -1.98
N GLU A 181 -12.46 15.00 -2.11
CA GLU A 181 -12.70 15.66 -3.42
C GLU A 181 -11.54 15.42 -4.38
N LEU A 182 -10.29 15.59 -3.91
CA LEU A 182 -9.11 15.29 -4.72
C LEU A 182 -9.02 13.80 -5.07
N ALA A 183 -9.40 12.90 -4.15
CA ALA A 183 -9.44 11.47 -4.42
C ALA A 183 -10.45 11.11 -5.50
N GLN A 184 -11.62 11.75 -5.51
CA GLN A 184 -12.63 11.57 -6.54
C GLN A 184 -12.14 12.07 -7.91
N ALA A 185 -11.57 13.29 -7.97
CA ALA A 185 -10.97 13.83 -9.19
C ALA A 185 -9.83 12.93 -9.71
N PHE A 186 -8.97 12.44 -8.80
CA PHE A 186 -7.90 11.49 -9.13
C PHE A 186 -8.43 10.20 -9.76
N CYS A 187 -9.45 9.58 -9.15
CA CYS A 187 -10.02 8.32 -9.67
C CYS A 187 -10.80 8.50 -10.98
N ALA A 188 -11.19 9.72 -11.33
CA ALA A 188 -11.84 10.04 -12.59
C ALA A 188 -10.86 10.25 -13.75
N LEU A 189 -9.56 10.35 -13.50
CA LEU A 189 -8.57 10.46 -14.57
C LEU A 189 -8.49 9.18 -15.41
N PRO A 190 -8.29 9.30 -16.73
CA PRO A 190 -8.21 8.17 -17.64
C PRO A 190 -6.83 7.47 -17.57
N PHE A 191 -6.48 6.93 -16.40
CA PHE A 191 -5.28 6.13 -16.22
C PHE A 191 -5.27 4.89 -17.13
N ASP A 192 -4.08 4.42 -17.46
CA ASP A 192 -3.91 3.14 -18.16
C ASP A 192 -4.10 1.94 -17.21
N HIS A 193 -3.99 2.17 -15.92
CA HIS A 193 -4.39 1.27 -14.83
C HIS A 193 -4.56 2.05 -13.52
N LEU A 194 -5.54 1.68 -12.70
CA LEU A 194 -5.76 2.28 -11.39
C LEU A 194 -5.75 1.19 -10.30
N LEU A 195 -4.82 1.32 -9.34
CA LEU A 195 -4.77 0.48 -8.15
C LEU A 195 -5.34 1.26 -6.97
N PHE A 196 -6.28 0.64 -6.29
CA PHE A 196 -6.90 1.17 -5.07
C PHE A 196 -6.76 0.16 -3.94
N THR A 197 -6.30 0.62 -2.78
CA THR A 197 -6.35 -0.14 -1.54
C THR A 197 -7.20 0.59 -0.51
N GLY A 198 -8.23 -0.10 0.04
CA GLY A 198 -9.13 0.50 1.00
C GLY A 198 -10.38 -0.32 1.30
N SER A 199 -11.48 0.33 1.69
CA SER A 199 -12.73 -0.37 2.01
C SER A 199 -13.48 -0.81 0.75
N THR A 200 -14.23 -1.92 0.84
CA THR A 200 -15.09 -2.44 -0.24
C THR A 200 -16.08 -1.40 -0.75
N ARG A 201 -16.67 -0.60 0.16
CA ARG A 201 -17.61 0.47 -0.20
C ARG A 201 -16.96 1.53 -1.09
N VAL A 202 -15.77 1.99 -0.72
CA VAL A 202 -15.03 2.99 -1.52
C VAL A 202 -14.49 2.37 -2.80
N GLY A 203 -14.01 1.12 -2.77
CA GLY A 203 -13.59 0.39 -3.97
C GLY A 203 -14.68 0.32 -5.05
N GLY A 204 -15.94 0.13 -4.64
CA GLY A 204 -17.08 0.19 -5.57
C GLY A 204 -17.29 1.57 -6.19
N GLN A 205 -16.98 2.66 -5.47
CA GLN A 205 -17.03 4.03 -6.01
C GLN A 205 -15.87 4.28 -6.98
N VAL A 206 -14.66 3.84 -6.63
CA VAL A 206 -13.48 3.92 -7.50
C VAL A 206 -13.70 3.17 -8.80
N MET A 207 -14.24 1.96 -8.75
CA MET A 207 -14.55 1.17 -9.93
C MET A 207 -15.56 1.86 -10.84
N ARG A 208 -16.60 2.52 -10.28
CA ARG A 208 -17.55 3.31 -11.09
C ARG A 208 -16.86 4.48 -11.77
N ALA A 209 -16.07 5.28 -11.04
CA ALA A 209 -15.36 6.41 -11.63
C ALA A 209 -14.41 5.94 -12.76
N ALA A 210 -13.66 4.89 -12.53
CA ALA A 210 -12.74 4.31 -13.53
C ALA A 210 -13.47 3.78 -14.78
N SER A 211 -14.70 3.25 -14.63
CA SER A 211 -15.47 2.67 -15.72
C SER A 211 -15.87 3.68 -16.79
N GLU A 212 -16.03 4.96 -16.45
CA GLU A 212 -16.31 6.04 -17.41
C GLU A 212 -15.21 6.20 -18.48
N ASN A 213 -13.98 5.83 -18.12
CA ASN A 213 -12.82 5.86 -19.02
C ASN A 213 -12.36 4.48 -19.48
N LEU A 214 -13.09 3.41 -19.13
CA LEU A 214 -12.68 2.01 -19.34
C LEU A 214 -11.32 1.69 -18.71
N THR A 215 -10.94 2.42 -17.66
CA THR A 215 -9.69 2.21 -16.94
C THR A 215 -9.73 0.87 -16.20
N PRO A 216 -8.78 -0.06 -16.47
CA PRO A 216 -8.67 -1.31 -15.70
C PRO A 216 -8.31 -1.00 -14.24
N VAL A 217 -8.95 -1.70 -13.30
CA VAL A 217 -8.71 -1.49 -11.86
C VAL A 217 -8.20 -2.75 -11.17
N THR A 218 -7.30 -2.55 -10.21
CA THR A 218 -6.97 -3.55 -9.17
C THR A 218 -7.49 -3.02 -7.85
N LEU A 219 -8.35 -3.79 -7.18
CA LEU A 219 -8.96 -3.43 -5.90
C LEU A 219 -8.41 -4.35 -4.81
N GLU A 220 -7.59 -3.78 -3.91
CA GLU A 220 -7.13 -4.44 -2.69
C GLU A 220 -8.02 -3.98 -1.53
N LEU A 221 -8.81 -4.90 -0.99
CA LEU A 221 -9.91 -4.57 -0.10
C LEU A 221 -9.72 -5.21 1.29
N GLY A 222 -10.60 -4.86 2.22
CA GLY A 222 -10.63 -5.47 3.54
C GLY A 222 -11.03 -6.95 3.50
N GLY A 223 -10.71 -7.65 4.57
CA GLY A 223 -11.03 -9.07 4.74
C GLY A 223 -11.67 -9.37 6.09
N LYS A 224 -12.26 -10.56 6.19
CA LYS A 224 -12.77 -11.20 7.41
C LYS A 224 -12.06 -12.54 7.57
N SER A 225 -10.74 -12.48 7.82
CA SER A 225 -9.87 -13.66 7.79
C SER A 225 -10.13 -14.58 8.97
N PRO A 226 -10.62 -15.83 8.76
CA PRO A 226 -10.79 -16.82 9.82
C PRO A 226 -9.46 -17.40 10.26
N ALA A 227 -9.29 -17.64 11.54
CA ALA A 227 -8.23 -18.49 12.08
C ALA A 227 -8.83 -19.82 12.56
N LEU A 228 -8.43 -20.93 11.95
CA LEU A 228 -8.93 -22.26 12.27
C LEU A 228 -7.89 -23.03 13.10
N ILE A 229 -8.22 -23.41 14.33
CA ILE A 229 -7.39 -24.26 15.17
C ILE A 229 -7.96 -25.68 15.12
N GLY A 230 -7.27 -26.59 14.43
CA GLY A 230 -7.65 -27.99 14.34
C GLY A 230 -7.36 -28.78 15.63
N PRO A 231 -7.94 -29.98 15.82
CA PRO A 231 -7.75 -30.80 17.03
C PRO A 231 -6.28 -31.21 17.30
N SER A 232 -5.48 -31.36 16.24
CA SER A 232 -4.07 -31.77 16.31
C SER A 232 -3.09 -30.59 16.45
N ALA A 233 -3.59 -29.33 16.49
CA ALA A 233 -2.73 -28.17 16.59
C ALA A 233 -2.08 -28.04 17.96
N ASP A 234 -0.83 -27.54 18.01
CA ASP A 234 -0.21 -27.04 19.23
C ASP A 234 -1.00 -25.78 19.66
N PHE A 235 -1.96 -26.01 20.56
CA PHE A 235 -2.93 -24.98 20.94
C PHE A 235 -2.29 -23.72 21.57
N PRO A 236 -1.36 -23.80 22.54
CA PRO A 236 -0.69 -22.62 23.08
C PRO A 236 0.02 -21.79 22.00
N LYS A 237 0.75 -22.44 21.11
CA LYS A 237 1.47 -21.79 20.01
C LYS A 237 0.54 -21.20 18.97
N ALA A 238 -0.59 -21.85 18.69
CA ALA A 238 -1.61 -21.32 17.79
C ALA A 238 -2.22 -20.02 18.35
N VAL A 239 -2.58 -20.01 19.65
CA VAL A 239 -3.10 -18.80 20.32
C VAL A 239 -2.06 -17.68 20.30
N GLU A 240 -0.80 -17.96 20.64
CA GLU A 240 0.28 -16.97 20.60
C GLU A 240 0.41 -16.32 19.22
N ARG A 241 0.42 -17.10 18.15
CA ARG A 241 0.55 -16.59 16.76
C ARG A 241 -0.67 -15.82 16.30
N ILE A 242 -1.88 -16.28 16.63
CA ILE A 242 -3.13 -15.57 16.30
C ILE A 242 -3.13 -14.21 17.02
N MET A 243 -2.80 -14.18 18.32
CA MET A 243 -2.78 -12.95 19.09
C MET A 243 -1.67 -12.00 18.61
N ALA A 244 -0.48 -12.50 18.29
CA ALA A 244 0.58 -11.69 17.70
C ALA A 244 0.10 -11.05 16.39
N GLY A 245 -0.47 -11.81 15.46
CA GLY A 245 -0.97 -11.31 14.19
C GLY A 245 -2.15 -10.35 14.34
N LYS A 246 -3.02 -10.56 15.36
CA LYS A 246 -4.16 -9.68 15.63
C LYS A 246 -3.77 -8.34 16.23
N LEU A 247 -2.74 -8.32 17.06
CA LEU A 247 -2.36 -7.11 17.81
C LEU A 247 -1.39 -6.21 17.07
N LEU A 248 -0.72 -6.70 16.01
CA LEU A 248 0.06 -5.85 15.12
C LEU A 248 -0.82 -4.75 14.53
N ASN A 249 -0.35 -3.53 14.56
CA ASN A 249 -1.09 -2.33 14.10
C ASN A 249 -2.50 -2.21 14.74
N ALA A 250 -2.67 -2.68 15.98
CA ALA A 250 -3.96 -2.78 16.67
C ALA A 250 -5.04 -3.54 15.88
N GLY A 251 -4.65 -4.48 15.03
CA GLY A 251 -5.56 -5.22 14.16
C GLY A 251 -6.08 -4.45 12.94
N GLN A 252 -5.57 -3.25 12.67
CA GLN A 252 -5.95 -2.40 11.54
C GLN A 252 -5.27 -2.91 10.24
N THR A 253 -5.49 -4.17 9.91
CA THR A 253 -4.84 -4.90 8.83
C THR A 253 -5.87 -5.72 8.07
N CYS A 254 -5.85 -5.65 6.74
CA CYS A 254 -6.81 -6.35 5.88
C CYS A 254 -6.78 -7.88 6.05
N ILE A 255 -5.64 -8.43 6.42
CA ILE A 255 -5.41 -9.88 6.63
C ILE A 255 -5.30 -10.27 8.11
N ALA A 256 -5.59 -9.36 9.07
CA ALA A 256 -5.57 -9.71 10.49
C ALA A 256 -6.59 -10.81 10.79
N PRO A 257 -6.28 -11.76 11.71
CA PRO A 257 -7.28 -12.70 12.20
C PRO A 257 -8.51 -11.94 12.74
N ASP A 258 -9.69 -12.21 12.18
CA ASP A 258 -10.93 -11.53 12.56
C ASP A 258 -11.72 -12.34 13.56
N TYR A 259 -11.91 -13.63 13.28
CA TYR A 259 -12.56 -14.57 14.18
C TYR A 259 -11.80 -15.90 14.22
N VAL A 260 -12.02 -16.65 15.32
CA VAL A 260 -11.32 -17.92 15.54
C VAL A 260 -12.33 -19.05 15.64
N LEU A 261 -12.15 -20.10 14.85
CA LEU A 261 -12.87 -21.34 14.94
C LEU A 261 -12.08 -22.33 15.79
N LEU A 262 -12.69 -22.83 16.86
CA LEU A 262 -12.07 -23.68 17.87
C LEU A 262 -12.77 -25.02 17.97
N PRO A 263 -12.08 -26.11 18.38
CA PRO A 263 -12.75 -27.32 18.86
C PRO A 263 -13.70 -27.00 20.03
N GLU A 264 -14.78 -27.77 20.14
CA GLU A 264 -15.76 -27.64 21.20
C GLU A 264 -15.09 -27.66 22.59
N GLY A 265 -15.57 -26.82 23.51
CA GLY A 265 -15.05 -26.70 24.87
C GLY A 265 -13.74 -25.91 25.02
N ARG A 266 -13.11 -25.43 23.94
CA ARG A 266 -11.81 -24.75 24.00
C ARG A 266 -11.88 -23.22 24.16
N VAL A 267 -13.07 -22.62 24.13
CA VAL A 267 -13.23 -21.14 24.18
C VAL A 267 -12.61 -20.53 25.44
N ALA A 268 -12.92 -21.10 26.63
CA ALA A 268 -12.37 -20.59 27.89
C ALA A 268 -10.82 -20.66 27.93
N ALA A 269 -10.26 -21.76 27.45
CA ALA A 269 -8.81 -21.92 27.36
C ALA A 269 -8.16 -20.91 26.38
N PHE A 270 -8.82 -20.64 25.24
CA PHE A 270 -8.36 -19.63 24.30
C PHE A 270 -8.34 -18.24 24.95
N ILE A 271 -9.43 -17.83 25.60
CA ILE A 271 -9.54 -16.54 26.28
C ILE A 271 -8.47 -16.37 27.36
N ALA A 272 -8.24 -17.42 28.18
CA ALA A 272 -7.22 -17.38 29.22
C ALA A 272 -5.81 -17.22 28.63
N ALA A 273 -5.47 -17.97 27.60
CA ALA A 273 -4.18 -17.88 26.92
C ALA A 273 -3.99 -16.53 26.20
N ALA A 274 -5.03 -16.01 25.52
CA ALA A 274 -5.02 -14.71 24.86
C ALA A 274 -4.79 -13.55 25.87
N ARG A 275 -5.49 -13.58 27.02
CA ARG A 275 -5.26 -12.61 28.10
C ARG A 275 -3.85 -12.66 28.66
N ALA A 276 -3.30 -13.85 28.88
CA ALA A 276 -1.93 -14.03 29.34
C ALA A 276 -0.92 -13.47 28.33
N PHE A 277 -1.16 -13.70 27.03
CA PHE A 277 -0.33 -13.13 25.97
C PHE A 277 -0.34 -11.59 26.01
N VAL A 278 -1.53 -10.99 26.08
CA VAL A 278 -1.66 -9.51 26.15
C VAL A 278 -0.94 -8.96 27.38
N ALA A 279 -1.18 -9.54 28.56
CA ALA A 279 -0.54 -9.09 29.80
C ALA A 279 1.01 -9.17 29.75
N THR A 280 1.54 -10.16 29.04
CA THR A 280 3.00 -10.34 28.90
C THR A 280 3.61 -9.38 27.86
N ARG A 281 2.94 -9.21 26.72
CA ARG A 281 3.49 -8.43 25.58
C ARG A 281 3.20 -6.96 25.68
N TYR A 282 2.07 -6.58 26.26
CA TYR A 282 1.59 -5.20 26.41
C TYR A 282 1.17 -4.93 27.86
N PRO A 283 2.13 -4.96 28.82
CA PRO A 283 1.82 -4.73 30.23
C PRO A 283 1.19 -3.32 30.40
N GLY A 284 0.05 -3.26 31.06
CA GLY A 284 -0.70 -2.01 31.26
C GLY A 284 -1.70 -1.67 30.13
N LEU A 285 -1.79 -2.46 29.07
CA LEU A 285 -2.84 -2.28 28.07
C LEU A 285 -4.22 -2.53 28.72
N GLY A 286 -5.07 -1.51 28.67
CA GLY A 286 -6.37 -1.50 29.37
C GLY A 286 -6.36 -0.80 30.74
N ASP A 287 -5.21 -0.38 31.25
CA ASP A 287 -5.12 0.54 32.38
C ASP A 287 -5.18 1.99 31.85
N PRO A 288 -6.22 2.77 32.18
CA PRO A 288 -6.34 4.16 31.70
C PRO A 288 -5.15 5.06 32.10
N LYS A 289 -4.44 4.71 33.19
CA LYS A 289 -3.25 5.46 33.65
C LYS A 289 -1.98 5.07 32.91
N ALA A 290 -1.92 3.83 32.42
CA ALA A 290 -0.76 3.32 31.66
C ALA A 290 -0.94 3.52 30.15
N ALA A 291 -2.17 3.61 29.64
CA ALA A 291 -2.47 3.71 28.22
C ALA A 291 -1.81 4.90 27.52
N ALA A 292 -1.66 6.03 28.21
CA ALA A 292 -0.97 7.21 27.68
C ALA A 292 0.55 7.03 27.47
N ALA A 293 1.14 5.94 27.97
CA ALA A 293 2.59 5.69 27.97
C ALA A 293 2.98 4.39 27.23
N GLN A 294 2.10 3.82 26.38
CA GLN A 294 2.38 2.57 25.68
C GLN A 294 2.91 2.81 24.25
N PRO A 295 4.19 3.13 24.07
CA PRO A 295 4.77 3.41 22.75
C PRO A 295 4.82 2.16 21.85
N ASP A 296 4.66 0.96 22.44
CA ASP A 296 4.79 -0.32 21.74
C ASP A 296 3.46 -0.85 21.18
N TYR A 297 2.34 -0.20 21.48
CA TYR A 297 1.04 -0.56 20.92
C TYR A 297 0.48 0.57 20.06
N THR A 298 0.11 0.22 18.83
CA THR A 298 -0.40 1.22 17.86
C THR A 298 -1.79 1.69 18.26
N SER A 299 -2.03 3.01 18.21
CA SER A 299 -3.36 3.59 18.42
C SER A 299 -4.30 3.26 17.25
N ILE A 300 -5.61 3.30 17.50
CA ILE A 300 -6.61 3.38 16.44
C ILE A 300 -6.47 4.75 15.76
N ILE A 301 -6.52 4.78 14.43
CA ILE A 301 -6.13 5.94 13.61
C ILE A 301 -6.87 7.24 13.97
N ASP A 302 -8.16 7.14 14.32
CA ASP A 302 -8.97 8.27 14.73
C ASP A 302 -10.15 7.89 15.63
N GLY A 303 -10.84 8.90 16.18
CA GLY A 303 -11.99 8.72 17.06
C GLY A 303 -13.17 8.01 16.39
N ALA A 304 -13.44 8.28 15.11
CA ALA A 304 -14.57 7.65 14.41
C ALA A 304 -14.34 6.15 14.20
N HIS A 305 -13.08 5.75 13.91
CA HIS A 305 -12.72 4.33 13.84
C HIS A 305 -12.76 3.67 15.20
N PHE A 306 -12.36 4.37 16.27
CA PHE A 306 -12.44 3.88 17.64
C PHE A 306 -13.89 3.64 18.06
N GLU A 307 -14.76 4.62 17.90
CA GLU A 307 -16.19 4.53 18.23
C GLU A 307 -16.91 3.38 17.51
N ARG A 308 -16.49 3.12 16.25
CA ARG A 308 -17.05 1.99 15.50
C ARG A 308 -16.66 0.62 16.09
N LEU A 309 -15.56 0.53 16.84
CA LEU A 309 -15.04 -0.70 17.44
C LEU A 309 -15.51 -0.90 18.88
N ALA A 310 -15.83 0.19 19.59
CA ALA A 310 -16.38 0.17 20.94
C ALA A 310 -17.86 -0.22 20.94
#